data_87d23d93cd71b07b77af3a3710d11734
#
_entry.id   87d23d93cd71b07b77af3a3710d11734
#
_cell.length_a   1.000
_cell.length_b   1.000
_cell.length_c   1.000
_cell.angle_alpha   90.00
_cell.angle_beta   90.00
_cell.angle_gamma   90.00
#
_symmetry.space_group_name_H-M   'P 1'
#
loop_
_entity.id
_entity.type
_entity.pdbx_description
1 polymer ?
#
loop_
_entity_poly.entity_id
_entity_poly.type
_entity_poly.pdbx_seq_one_letter_code
_entity_poly.pdbx_strand_id
1 'polypeptide(L)'
;MEWTPRNQAAFVLAQPRLWWPAVLGEPHLYTMTLEFRGQDGTSVRQSQPFGVRKLETYLSPATHTRVFKVNGRDLYGQGGNWVIDMMLNWTASRYEQEIVAARQANLNFLRIWGPTGAPPDTFYDAADREGVLLQQDFLHDHWGTERNTPGYAPPLEVFEQATTEIIKKYRNHPSLFLWCGGNEGPNPREELITGKLLPTYDPWGTRYYLTASLADGLQGGGPYHNLPAREYFNNPKIAGFNSEIGPSGVPEWESLREFLTLPITQWAPNRFPLDGTWAYHDATDRPGGEGERRKFSLMDNLIQHRYGAPVTTDTAGLRDYAAKAQLLNYETYRAAMEALNAHLWQKSTGFAIWKYNSSWPSVLWQITDWYQRLHAGSYSFRRALEPLHVQFNLDDRTVAVINRTGAPATDLVVQADVFDPGMKSLWHQDQTVGAAQPGANPTAWTVPAQPGLTFLKLRLRHGGEIVSDNFYWLEPGDDFKALAKLPPATVALKLGTAEANGSIPVTVTNQGTGPALLVRLRLIDAPTGVETLPAAWTDNYLNLLPGEKVEVRLHGIPTGLPPHPAIEVSGYNVPASVVTF
;
A
#
# COMPACT_ATOMS: atom_id res chain seq x y z
N MET A 1 -28.86 -10.57 33.86
CA MET A 1 -30.00 -10.12 33.01
C MET A 1 -29.46 -9.97 31.61
N GLU A 2 -30.00 -10.66 30.64
CA GLU A 2 -29.54 -10.57 29.24
C GLU A 2 -30.50 -9.68 28.45
N TRP A 3 -29.98 -8.67 27.79
CA TRP A 3 -30.74 -7.77 26.93
C TRP A 3 -30.41 -8.04 25.47
N THR A 4 -31.42 -8.34 24.69
CA THR A 4 -31.30 -8.64 23.26
C THR A 4 -32.32 -7.84 22.46
N PRO A 5 -32.18 -7.73 21.12
CA PRO A 5 -33.20 -7.11 20.27
C PRO A 5 -34.58 -7.81 20.36
N ARG A 6 -34.61 -9.08 20.81
CA ARG A 6 -35.86 -9.82 20.97
C ARG A 6 -36.65 -9.37 22.22
N ASN A 7 -35.98 -8.87 23.25
CA ASN A 7 -36.59 -8.46 24.51
C ASN A 7 -36.48 -6.97 24.82
N GLN A 8 -35.82 -6.19 23.96
CA GLN A 8 -35.64 -4.74 24.13
C GLN A 8 -35.78 -4.02 22.78
N ALA A 9 -36.91 -3.34 22.58
CA ALA A 9 -37.17 -2.57 21.35
C ALA A 9 -36.13 -1.46 21.10
N ALA A 10 -35.48 -0.94 22.14
CA ALA A 10 -34.42 0.06 22.05
C ALA A 10 -33.18 -0.43 21.26
N PHE A 11 -33.01 -1.74 21.10
CA PHE A 11 -31.92 -2.33 20.31
C PHE A 11 -32.31 -2.62 18.84
N VAL A 12 -33.50 -2.24 18.43
CA VAL A 12 -33.99 -2.42 17.07
C VAL A 12 -33.84 -1.11 16.30
N LEU A 13 -33.00 -1.10 15.27
CA LEU A 13 -32.89 -0.01 14.32
C LEU A 13 -33.70 -0.38 13.07
N ALA A 14 -34.82 0.32 12.85
CA ALA A 14 -35.56 0.19 11.60
C ALA A 14 -34.81 0.93 10.49
N GLN A 15 -34.44 0.23 9.41
CA GLN A 15 -33.71 0.77 8.26
C GLN A 15 -32.39 1.47 8.63
N PRO A 16 -31.41 0.76 9.24
CA PRO A 16 -30.16 1.35 9.66
C PRO A 16 -29.34 1.83 8.45
N ARG A 17 -28.64 2.95 8.61
CA ARG A 17 -27.53 3.29 7.70
C ARG A 17 -26.42 2.28 7.95
N LEU A 18 -25.97 1.64 6.86
CA LEU A 18 -24.96 0.59 6.96
C LEU A 18 -23.55 1.18 7.05
N TRP A 19 -22.69 0.51 7.80
CA TRP A 19 -21.25 0.75 7.75
C TRP A 19 -20.67 0.04 6.53
N TRP A 20 -19.85 0.75 5.76
CA TRP A 20 -19.17 0.25 4.57
C TRP A 20 -17.66 0.44 4.65
N PRO A 21 -16.85 -0.49 4.07
CA PRO A 21 -15.49 -0.14 3.69
C PRO A 21 -15.54 1.06 2.73
N ALA A 22 -14.62 2.01 2.90
CA ALA A 22 -14.68 3.28 2.20
C ALA A 22 -14.67 3.19 0.66
N VAL A 23 -14.17 2.09 0.09
CA VAL A 23 -14.23 1.82 -1.36
C VAL A 23 -15.63 1.41 -1.86
N LEU A 24 -16.53 1.00 -0.97
CA LEU A 24 -17.89 0.57 -1.28
C LEU A 24 -18.97 1.55 -0.81
N GLY A 25 -18.65 2.45 0.11
CA GLY A 25 -19.60 3.43 0.66
C GLY A 25 -19.06 4.13 1.90
N GLU A 26 -19.94 4.77 2.65
CA GLU A 26 -19.59 5.54 3.85
C GLU A 26 -19.47 4.64 5.09
N PRO A 27 -18.43 4.79 5.92
CA PRO A 27 -18.25 4.04 7.18
C PRO A 27 -19.12 4.62 8.30
N HIS A 28 -20.44 4.49 8.17
CA HIS A 28 -21.39 5.09 9.10
C HIS A 28 -21.35 4.43 10.48
N LEU A 29 -21.10 5.22 11.51
CA LEU A 29 -21.09 4.78 12.91
C LEU A 29 -22.29 5.36 13.67
N TYR A 30 -22.87 4.53 14.53
CA TYR A 30 -23.80 4.90 15.58
C TYR A 30 -23.08 4.97 16.92
N THR A 31 -23.65 5.66 17.87
CA THR A 31 -23.19 5.66 19.26
C THR A 31 -24.25 5.05 20.14
N MET A 32 -23.93 3.96 20.83
CA MET A 32 -24.74 3.41 21.91
C MET A 32 -24.29 4.03 23.22
N THR A 33 -25.22 4.59 23.97
CA THR A 33 -24.95 5.12 25.31
C THR A 33 -25.69 4.27 26.34
N LEU A 34 -24.96 3.74 27.29
CA LEU A 34 -25.49 3.05 28.47
C LEU A 34 -25.34 3.95 29.67
N GLU A 35 -26.42 4.15 30.41
CA GLU A 35 -26.41 4.87 31.66
C GLU A 35 -26.91 3.94 32.78
N PHE A 36 -26.07 3.75 33.78
CA PHE A 36 -26.42 3.02 34.99
C PHE A 36 -26.61 4.03 36.11
N ARG A 37 -27.79 4.02 36.77
CA ARG A 37 -28.11 4.87 37.92
C ARG A 37 -28.27 4.03 39.15
N GLY A 38 -27.46 4.30 40.16
CA GLY A 38 -27.54 3.71 41.47
C GLY A 38 -28.70 4.30 42.29
N GLN A 39 -29.19 3.56 43.27
CA GLN A 39 -30.24 4.04 44.21
C GLN A 39 -29.74 5.17 45.11
N ASP A 40 -28.43 5.31 45.27
CA ASP A 40 -27.74 6.35 46.01
C ASP A 40 -27.56 7.67 45.24
N GLY A 41 -28.10 7.75 44.01
CA GLY A 41 -27.97 8.88 43.11
C GLY A 41 -26.68 8.90 42.28
N THR A 42 -25.81 7.92 42.43
CA THR A 42 -24.64 7.77 41.56
C THR A 42 -25.09 7.42 40.12
N SER A 43 -24.35 7.95 39.14
CA SER A 43 -24.60 7.64 37.73
C SER A 43 -23.27 7.35 37.01
N VAL A 44 -23.23 6.22 36.27
CA VAL A 44 -22.13 5.88 35.36
C VAL A 44 -22.67 5.82 33.95
N ARG A 45 -22.07 6.59 33.07
CA ARG A 45 -22.42 6.65 31.63
C ARG A 45 -21.25 6.16 30.78
N GLN A 46 -21.52 5.23 29.90
CA GLN A 46 -20.55 4.72 28.91
C GLN A 46 -21.13 4.86 27.51
N SER A 47 -20.33 5.38 26.59
CA SER A 47 -20.69 5.48 25.17
C SER A 47 -19.74 4.64 24.33
N GLN A 48 -20.30 3.87 23.39
CA GLN A 48 -19.57 2.98 22.51
C GLN A 48 -20.00 3.21 21.05
N PRO A 49 -19.10 3.58 20.14
CA PRO A 49 -19.41 3.58 18.72
C PRO A 49 -19.61 2.15 18.20
N PHE A 50 -20.48 1.98 17.21
CA PHE A 50 -20.67 0.72 16.52
C PHE A 50 -21.17 0.95 15.09
N GLY A 51 -20.89 -0.01 14.19
CA GLY A 51 -21.38 -0.02 12.82
C GLY A 51 -22.30 -1.21 12.56
N VAL A 52 -23.32 -1.00 11.74
CA VAL A 52 -24.24 -2.06 11.30
C VAL A 52 -23.80 -2.55 9.92
N ARG A 53 -23.41 -3.82 9.83
CA ARG A 53 -22.99 -4.43 8.58
C ARG A 53 -23.23 -5.94 8.57
N LYS A 54 -23.24 -6.54 7.37
CA LYS A 54 -23.25 -7.99 7.15
C LYS A 54 -21.96 -8.40 6.44
N LEU A 55 -21.29 -9.43 6.92
CA LEU A 55 -20.15 -10.06 6.27
C LEU A 55 -20.54 -11.44 5.75
N GLU A 56 -20.11 -11.75 4.55
CA GLU A 56 -20.29 -13.04 3.89
C GLU A 56 -19.03 -13.39 3.12
N THR A 57 -18.85 -14.65 2.80
CA THR A 57 -17.74 -15.10 1.98
C THR A 57 -18.11 -16.36 1.21
N TYR A 58 -17.47 -16.57 0.06
CA TYR A 58 -17.64 -17.75 -0.76
C TYR A 58 -16.36 -18.04 -1.55
N LEU A 59 -16.24 -19.23 -2.11
CA LEU A 59 -15.18 -19.56 -3.07
C LEU A 59 -15.68 -19.20 -4.47
N SER A 60 -14.90 -18.38 -5.17
CA SER A 60 -15.20 -18.00 -6.55
C SER A 60 -15.26 -19.24 -7.45
N PRO A 61 -16.33 -19.44 -8.22
CA PRO A 61 -16.40 -20.54 -9.17
C PRO A 61 -15.31 -20.48 -10.26
N ALA A 62 -14.86 -19.27 -10.59
CA ALA A 62 -13.87 -19.05 -11.64
C ALA A 62 -12.42 -19.30 -11.19
N THR A 63 -12.09 -18.91 -9.95
CA THR A 63 -10.71 -18.94 -9.44
C THR A 63 -10.49 -19.98 -8.35
N HIS A 64 -11.57 -20.53 -7.79
CA HIS A 64 -11.57 -21.39 -6.59
C HIS A 64 -10.91 -20.73 -5.36
N THR A 65 -10.82 -19.40 -5.37
CA THR A 65 -10.26 -18.61 -4.27
C THR A 65 -11.34 -17.83 -3.52
N ARG A 66 -11.01 -17.38 -2.32
CA ARG A 66 -11.94 -16.69 -1.42
C ARG A 66 -12.33 -15.33 -1.95
N VAL A 67 -13.62 -15.03 -1.91
CA VAL A 67 -14.22 -13.70 -2.12
C VAL A 67 -14.95 -13.30 -0.85
N PHE A 68 -14.76 -12.07 -0.42
CA PHE A 68 -15.50 -11.49 0.70
C PHE A 68 -16.60 -10.58 0.18
N LYS A 69 -17.70 -10.53 0.95
CA LYS A 69 -18.83 -9.62 0.68
C LYS A 69 -19.11 -8.78 1.91
N VAL A 70 -19.38 -7.51 1.68
CA VAL A 70 -19.89 -6.61 2.72
C VAL A 70 -21.24 -6.11 2.27
N ASN A 71 -22.27 -6.29 3.12
CA ASN A 71 -23.66 -5.91 2.85
C ASN A 71 -24.17 -6.41 1.48
N GLY A 72 -23.79 -7.63 1.10
CA GLY A 72 -24.19 -8.27 -0.15
C GLY A 72 -23.39 -7.87 -1.40
N ARG A 73 -22.43 -6.92 -1.32
CA ARG A 73 -21.54 -6.53 -2.42
C ARG A 73 -20.20 -7.22 -2.33
N ASP A 74 -19.70 -7.74 -3.43
CA ASP A 74 -18.37 -8.32 -3.52
C ASP A 74 -17.30 -7.26 -3.27
N LEU A 75 -16.28 -7.63 -2.50
CA LEU A 75 -15.13 -6.81 -2.18
C LEU A 75 -13.89 -7.43 -2.83
N TYR A 76 -13.28 -6.72 -3.78
CA TYR A 76 -11.92 -7.06 -4.19
C TYR A 76 -10.95 -6.61 -3.08
N GLY A 77 -10.28 -7.57 -2.46
CA GLY A 77 -9.37 -7.28 -1.35
C GLY A 77 -8.13 -6.54 -1.84
N GLN A 78 -7.95 -5.28 -1.43
CA GLN A 78 -6.74 -4.47 -1.65
C GLN A 78 -6.11 -4.23 -0.30
N GLY A 79 -5.18 -5.08 0.11
CA GLY A 79 -4.69 -5.06 1.47
C GLY A 79 -3.19 -4.92 1.63
N GLY A 80 -2.81 -4.80 2.90
CA GLY A 80 -1.43 -4.81 3.33
C GLY A 80 -1.24 -5.57 4.62
N ASN A 81 -0.11 -6.26 4.76
CA ASN A 81 0.29 -6.90 6.00
C ASN A 81 0.95 -5.85 6.89
N TRP A 82 0.30 -5.55 8.01
CA TRP A 82 0.75 -4.57 8.99
C TRP A 82 1.50 -5.26 10.13
N VAL A 83 2.61 -4.67 10.55
CA VAL A 83 3.46 -5.13 11.67
C VAL A 83 3.56 -4.05 12.72
N ILE A 84 3.57 -4.44 14.01
CA ILE A 84 3.71 -3.50 15.12
C ILE A 84 5.16 -3.03 15.27
N ASP A 85 5.37 -1.90 15.91
CA ASP A 85 6.71 -1.43 16.29
C ASP A 85 7.42 -2.45 17.19
N MET A 86 8.66 -2.81 16.82
CA MET A 86 9.46 -3.80 17.57
C MET A 86 9.62 -3.44 19.05
N MET A 87 9.74 -2.15 19.36
CA MET A 87 9.93 -1.65 20.71
C MET A 87 8.62 -1.26 21.41
N LEU A 88 7.47 -1.43 20.74
CA LEU A 88 6.13 -1.06 21.23
C LEU A 88 6.03 0.40 21.69
N ASN A 89 6.77 1.30 21.03
CA ASN A 89 6.93 2.70 21.46
C ASN A 89 6.15 3.69 20.59
N TRP A 90 5.27 3.25 19.72
CA TRP A 90 4.45 4.17 18.93
C TRP A 90 3.37 4.83 19.77
N THR A 91 3.13 6.11 19.50
CA THR A 91 2.06 6.89 20.12
C THR A 91 0.69 6.52 19.54
N ALA A 92 -0.39 6.87 20.24
CA ALA A 92 -1.76 6.72 19.75
C ALA A 92 -1.94 7.40 18.37
N SER A 93 -1.42 8.61 18.21
CA SER A 93 -1.46 9.35 16.94
C SER A 93 -0.74 8.61 15.83
N ARG A 94 0.38 7.94 16.10
CA ARG A 94 1.09 7.13 15.11
C ARG A 94 0.22 5.97 14.60
N TYR A 95 -0.46 5.25 15.50
CA TYR A 95 -1.36 4.17 15.12
C TYR A 95 -2.54 4.65 14.26
N GLU A 96 -3.11 5.81 14.57
CA GLU A 96 -4.14 6.44 13.73
C GLU A 96 -3.61 6.79 12.34
N GLN A 97 -2.41 7.36 12.25
CA GLN A 97 -1.77 7.72 10.98
C GLN A 97 -1.52 6.50 10.07
N GLU A 98 -1.21 5.34 10.63
CA GLU A 98 -1.05 4.10 9.86
C GLU A 98 -2.35 3.74 9.11
N ILE A 99 -3.51 3.89 9.74
CA ILE A 99 -4.82 3.64 9.11
C ILE A 99 -5.14 4.70 8.05
N VAL A 100 -4.93 5.98 8.37
CA VAL A 100 -5.16 7.08 7.42
C VAL A 100 -4.29 6.90 6.17
N ALA A 101 -3.01 6.57 6.34
CA ALA A 101 -2.09 6.32 5.24
C ALA A 101 -2.49 5.10 4.40
N ALA A 102 -2.97 4.01 5.03
CA ALA A 102 -3.50 2.86 4.31
C ALA A 102 -4.71 3.24 3.45
N ARG A 103 -5.64 4.01 4.00
CA ARG A 103 -6.81 4.54 3.27
C ARG A 103 -6.38 5.42 2.09
N GLN A 104 -5.38 6.28 2.29
CA GLN A 104 -4.82 7.14 1.25
C GLN A 104 -4.06 6.36 0.18
N ALA A 105 -3.49 5.19 0.51
CA ALA A 105 -2.87 4.28 -0.45
C ALA A 105 -3.90 3.44 -1.25
N ASN A 106 -5.20 3.74 -1.16
CA ASN A 106 -6.31 2.99 -1.75
C ASN A 106 -6.43 1.54 -1.23
N LEU A 107 -5.89 1.25 -0.05
CA LEU A 107 -6.11 -0.03 0.62
C LEU A 107 -7.49 -0.05 1.28
N ASN A 108 -8.15 -1.20 1.25
CA ASN A 108 -9.46 -1.40 1.89
C ASN A 108 -9.40 -2.38 3.06
N PHE A 109 -8.25 -3.03 3.27
CA PHE A 109 -8.01 -3.79 4.48
C PHE A 109 -6.53 -3.83 4.89
N LEU A 110 -6.28 -4.06 6.19
CA LEU A 110 -4.98 -4.43 6.72
C LEU A 110 -5.08 -5.77 7.45
N ARG A 111 -4.08 -6.63 7.27
CA ARG A 111 -3.87 -7.82 8.06
C ARG A 111 -2.89 -7.51 9.18
N ILE A 112 -3.32 -7.68 10.42
CA ILE A 112 -2.47 -7.58 11.59
C ILE A 112 -1.73 -8.91 11.74
N TRP A 113 -0.43 -8.89 11.40
CA TRP A 113 0.40 -10.10 11.40
C TRP A 113 0.60 -10.63 12.82
N GLY A 114 0.07 -11.81 13.10
CA GLY A 114 -0.07 -12.39 14.44
C GLY A 114 1.20 -12.48 15.27
N PRO A 115 2.36 -12.89 14.70
CA PRO A 115 3.60 -12.96 15.46
C PRO A 115 4.04 -11.68 16.16
N THR A 116 3.60 -10.51 15.71
CA THR A 116 3.92 -9.22 16.33
C THR A 116 2.92 -8.77 17.38
N GLY A 117 1.78 -9.44 17.53
CA GLY A 117 0.76 -9.11 18.53
C GLY A 117 -0.39 -8.27 18.00
N ALA A 118 -1.12 -7.64 18.92
CA ALA A 118 -2.32 -6.87 18.64
C ALA A 118 -2.13 -5.37 18.90
N PRO A 119 -2.59 -4.48 18.00
CA PRO A 119 -2.44 -3.02 18.18
C PRO A 119 -3.36 -2.49 19.29
N PRO A 120 -3.18 -1.23 19.76
CA PRO A 120 -4.08 -0.59 20.72
C PRO A 120 -5.45 -0.26 20.10
N ASP A 121 -6.44 0.09 20.98
CA ASP A 121 -7.80 0.44 20.56
C ASP A 121 -7.84 1.57 19.54
N THR A 122 -6.96 2.55 19.64
CA THR A 122 -6.87 3.70 18.73
C THR A 122 -6.70 3.28 17.26
N PHE A 123 -6.03 2.16 17.01
CA PHE A 123 -5.88 1.61 15.67
C PHE A 123 -7.21 1.10 15.11
N TYR A 124 -7.98 0.37 15.93
CA TYR A 124 -9.30 -0.14 15.56
C TYR A 124 -10.33 0.98 15.45
N ASP A 125 -10.31 1.94 16.36
CA ASP A 125 -11.18 3.11 16.31
C ASP A 125 -10.96 3.95 15.05
N ALA A 126 -9.69 4.09 14.64
CA ALA A 126 -9.35 4.75 13.37
C ALA A 126 -9.86 3.94 12.18
N ALA A 127 -9.68 2.62 12.17
CA ALA A 127 -10.17 1.76 11.10
C ALA A 127 -11.69 1.79 10.96
N ASP A 128 -12.41 1.87 12.07
CA ASP A 128 -13.87 2.03 12.08
C ASP A 128 -14.30 3.35 11.43
N ARG A 129 -13.60 4.45 11.72
CA ARG A 129 -13.89 5.79 11.16
C ARG A 129 -13.51 5.91 9.68
N GLU A 130 -12.36 5.34 9.31
CA GLU A 130 -11.81 5.45 7.96
C GLU A 130 -12.37 4.41 6.98
N GLY A 131 -13.13 3.42 7.47
CA GLY A 131 -13.67 2.35 6.64
C GLY A 131 -12.60 1.39 6.10
N VAL A 132 -11.57 1.10 6.90
CA VAL A 132 -10.54 0.11 6.59
C VAL A 132 -10.86 -1.17 7.35
N LEU A 133 -11.00 -2.29 6.63
CA LEU A 133 -11.24 -3.59 7.25
C LEU A 133 -9.97 -4.12 7.91
N LEU A 134 -10.13 -4.89 8.99
CA LEU A 134 -9.01 -5.48 9.72
C LEU A 134 -9.16 -7.00 9.82
N GLN A 135 -8.13 -7.71 9.36
CA GLN A 135 -7.90 -9.13 9.65
C GLN A 135 -7.00 -9.22 10.88
N GLN A 136 -7.46 -9.91 11.92
CA GLN A 136 -6.63 -10.15 13.11
C GLN A 136 -6.17 -11.59 13.14
N ASP A 137 -4.87 -11.78 13.06
CA ASP A 137 -4.25 -13.08 13.29
C ASP A 137 -4.07 -13.32 14.80
N PHE A 138 -4.19 -14.57 15.23
CA PHE A 138 -3.79 -14.98 16.58
C PHE A 138 -2.28 -15.26 16.64
N LEU A 139 -1.75 -15.33 17.85
CA LEU A 139 -0.31 -15.40 18.14
C LEU A 139 0.30 -16.74 17.69
N HIS A 140 0.54 -16.90 16.41
CA HIS A 140 1.17 -18.09 15.85
C HIS A 140 1.95 -17.77 14.55
N ASP A 141 3.13 -18.38 14.42
CA ASP A 141 3.92 -18.42 13.21
C ASP A 141 4.33 -19.87 12.89
N HIS A 142 3.89 -20.38 11.73
CA HIS A 142 4.20 -21.73 11.27
C HIS A 142 5.71 -22.01 11.16
N TRP A 143 6.48 -21.05 10.70
CA TRP A 143 7.93 -21.19 10.55
C TRP A 143 8.65 -21.48 11.87
N GLY A 144 8.12 -21.02 12.99
CA GLY A 144 8.67 -21.31 14.33
C GLY A 144 8.49 -22.75 14.75
N THR A 145 7.37 -23.38 14.37
CA THR A 145 7.05 -24.77 14.73
C THR A 145 7.81 -25.80 13.90
N GLU A 146 8.03 -25.54 12.61
CA GLU A 146 8.81 -26.44 11.73
C GLU A 146 10.28 -26.55 12.11
N ARG A 147 10.82 -25.53 12.73
CA ARG A 147 12.24 -25.48 13.08
C ARG A 147 12.59 -26.00 14.45
N ASN A 148 11.63 -26.60 15.18
CA ASN A 148 11.81 -27.02 16.57
C ASN A 148 12.46 -25.93 17.45
N THR A 149 12.16 -24.66 17.16
CA THR A 149 12.72 -23.54 17.91
C THR A 149 11.83 -23.30 19.12
N PRO A 150 12.27 -23.60 20.36
CA PRO A 150 11.50 -23.25 21.54
C PRO A 150 11.29 -21.74 21.59
N GLY A 151 10.05 -21.27 21.70
CA GLY A 151 9.77 -19.87 21.92
C GLY A 151 8.78 -19.21 20.96
N TYR A 152 8.45 -19.80 19.81
CA TYR A 152 7.45 -19.24 18.88
C TYR A 152 5.99 -19.57 19.20
N ALA A 153 5.75 -20.51 20.07
CA ALA A 153 4.43 -20.77 20.62
C ALA A 153 4.43 -20.39 22.11
N PRO A 154 3.71 -19.34 22.53
CA PRO A 154 3.64 -19.00 23.94
C PRO A 154 3.06 -20.19 24.74
N PRO A 155 3.33 -20.33 26.05
CA PRO A 155 2.68 -21.34 26.89
C PRO A 155 1.15 -21.33 26.69
N LEU A 156 0.51 -22.50 26.83
CA LEU A 156 -0.91 -22.64 26.55
C LEU A 156 -1.76 -21.62 27.32
N GLU A 157 -1.49 -21.44 28.59
CA GLU A 157 -2.21 -20.50 29.46
C GLU A 157 -2.07 -19.04 28.97
N VAL A 158 -0.87 -18.65 28.58
CA VAL A 158 -0.58 -17.31 28.04
C VAL A 158 -1.30 -17.12 26.70
N PHE A 159 -1.28 -18.13 25.83
CA PHE A 159 -2.00 -18.09 24.56
C PHE A 159 -3.51 -17.98 24.77
N GLU A 160 -4.09 -18.79 25.64
CA GLU A 160 -5.53 -18.79 25.92
C GLU A 160 -5.96 -17.42 26.49
N GLN A 161 -5.20 -16.89 27.45
CA GLN A 161 -5.49 -15.59 28.04
C GLN A 161 -5.38 -14.47 27.00
N ALA A 162 -4.28 -14.40 26.28
CA ALA A 162 -4.05 -13.36 25.26
C ALA A 162 -5.11 -13.42 24.14
N THR A 163 -5.42 -14.61 23.62
CA THR A 163 -6.43 -14.80 22.58
C THR A 163 -7.82 -14.41 23.10
N THR A 164 -8.15 -14.76 24.34
CA THR A 164 -9.41 -14.35 24.99
C THR A 164 -9.54 -12.83 25.05
N GLU A 165 -8.49 -12.14 25.48
CA GLU A 165 -8.51 -10.68 25.57
C GLU A 165 -8.56 -10.01 24.19
N ILE A 166 -7.85 -10.53 23.20
CA ILE A 166 -7.94 -10.08 21.80
C ILE A 166 -9.38 -10.17 21.28
N ILE A 167 -10.04 -11.33 21.46
CA ILE A 167 -11.43 -11.51 21.00
C ILE A 167 -12.37 -10.55 21.71
N LYS A 168 -12.33 -10.47 23.03
CA LYS A 168 -13.20 -9.59 23.82
C LYS A 168 -13.03 -8.13 23.44
N LYS A 169 -11.79 -7.71 23.24
CA LYS A 169 -11.42 -6.33 22.95
C LYS A 169 -11.94 -5.88 21.59
N TYR A 170 -11.77 -6.72 20.54
CA TYR A 170 -12.01 -6.25 19.17
C TYR A 170 -13.30 -6.74 18.53
N ARG A 171 -14.00 -7.72 19.10
CA ARG A 171 -15.23 -8.29 18.52
C ARG A 171 -16.34 -7.29 18.19
N ASN A 172 -16.35 -6.10 18.80
CA ASN A 172 -17.40 -5.10 18.59
C ASN A 172 -17.07 -4.09 17.47
N HIS A 173 -15.83 -4.08 16.96
CA HIS A 173 -15.42 -3.16 15.90
C HIS A 173 -16.02 -3.59 14.55
N PRO A 174 -16.73 -2.71 13.82
CA PRO A 174 -17.23 -3.01 12.49
C PRO A 174 -16.11 -3.23 11.46
N SER A 175 -14.94 -2.64 11.65
CA SER A 175 -13.76 -2.84 10.81
C SER A 175 -13.21 -4.27 10.89
N LEU A 176 -13.31 -4.96 12.02
CA LEU A 176 -12.86 -6.33 12.14
C LEU A 176 -13.73 -7.26 11.28
N PHE A 177 -13.19 -7.82 10.19
CA PHE A 177 -13.97 -8.63 9.26
C PHE A 177 -13.69 -10.13 9.35
N LEU A 178 -12.48 -10.53 9.80
CA LEU A 178 -12.18 -11.94 10.01
C LEU A 178 -11.12 -12.16 11.10
N TRP A 179 -11.18 -13.36 11.67
CA TRP A 179 -10.14 -13.92 12.53
C TRP A 179 -9.27 -14.88 11.74
N CYS A 180 -7.97 -14.96 12.04
CA CYS A 180 -7.05 -15.89 11.41
C CYS A 180 -6.27 -16.68 12.47
N GLY A 181 -6.18 -17.99 12.30
CA GLY A 181 -5.49 -18.89 13.25
C GLY A 181 -4.01 -18.60 13.38
N GLY A 182 -3.34 -18.26 12.27
CA GLY A 182 -1.92 -17.94 12.31
C GLY A 182 -1.30 -17.66 10.94
N ASN A 183 0.00 -17.37 10.98
CA ASN A 183 0.78 -17.12 9.79
C ASN A 183 1.14 -18.42 9.07
N GLU A 184 0.87 -18.49 7.76
CA GLU A 184 1.24 -19.51 6.78
C GLU A 184 0.76 -20.95 7.06
N GLY A 185 0.60 -21.37 8.31
CA GLY A 185 0.13 -22.70 8.70
C GLY A 185 -0.95 -22.66 9.79
N PRO A 186 -1.71 -23.75 9.95
CA PRO A 186 -2.76 -23.83 10.95
C PRO A 186 -2.19 -23.74 12.36
N ASN A 187 -2.95 -23.09 13.24
CA ASN A 187 -2.56 -22.93 14.64
C ASN A 187 -2.60 -24.32 15.34
N PRO A 188 -1.55 -24.72 16.07
CA PRO A 188 -1.55 -25.98 16.83
C PRO A 188 -2.63 -26.02 17.93
N ARG A 189 -3.29 -24.90 18.20
CA ARG A 189 -4.38 -24.77 19.19
C ARG A 189 -5.74 -24.50 18.53
N GLU A 190 -5.91 -24.96 17.30
CA GLU A 190 -7.11 -24.80 16.48
C GLU A 190 -8.38 -25.22 17.23
N GLU A 191 -8.34 -26.38 17.90
CA GLU A 191 -9.48 -26.90 18.69
C GLU A 191 -9.84 -25.97 19.86
N LEU A 192 -8.86 -25.35 20.51
CA LEU A 192 -9.12 -24.37 21.56
C LEU A 192 -9.80 -23.12 21.01
N ILE A 193 -9.30 -22.61 19.87
CA ILE A 193 -9.85 -21.41 19.22
C ILE A 193 -11.29 -21.66 18.78
N THR A 194 -11.52 -22.69 17.97
CA THR A 194 -12.82 -22.94 17.31
C THR A 194 -13.82 -23.65 18.20
N GLY A 195 -13.36 -24.51 19.12
CA GLY A 195 -14.21 -25.27 20.03
C GLY A 195 -14.56 -24.55 21.33
N LYS A 196 -13.75 -23.58 21.78
CA LYS A 196 -13.98 -22.90 23.06
C LYS A 196 -14.00 -21.38 22.95
N LEU A 197 -12.92 -20.75 22.43
CA LEU A 197 -12.73 -19.31 22.57
C LEU A 197 -13.71 -18.50 21.70
N LEU A 198 -13.79 -18.78 20.41
CA LEU A 198 -14.72 -18.09 19.51
C LEU A 198 -16.19 -18.37 19.88
N PRO A 199 -16.65 -19.61 20.13
CA PRO A 199 -18.02 -19.87 20.56
C PRO A 199 -18.39 -19.17 21.87
N THR A 200 -17.41 -18.96 22.77
CA THR A 200 -17.68 -18.33 24.07
C THR A 200 -17.69 -16.80 23.96
N TYR A 201 -16.74 -16.22 23.21
CA TYR A 201 -16.49 -14.78 23.26
C TYR A 201 -16.90 -14.01 22.01
N ASP A 202 -17.09 -14.66 20.85
CA ASP A 202 -17.69 -14.11 19.62
C ASP A 202 -18.72 -15.08 19.02
N PRO A 203 -19.79 -15.46 19.79
CA PRO A 203 -20.68 -16.56 19.48
C PRO A 203 -21.60 -16.32 18.27
N TRP A 204 -21.62 -15.11 17.74
CA TRP A 204 -22.59 -14.69 16.73
C TRP A 204 -22.30 -15.23 15.33
N GLY A 205 -21.11 -15.83 15.10
CA GLY A 205 -20.70 -16.37 13.80
C GLY A 205 -20.72 -15.34 12.66
N THR A 206 -20.64 -14.06 13.01
CA THR A 206 -20.74 -12.95 12.03
C THR A 206 -19.43 -12.66 11.32
N ARG A 207 -18.33 -13.29 11.76
CA ARG A 207 -17.00 -13.20 11.17
C ARG A 207 -16.53 -14.56 10.72
N TYR A 208 -15.86 -14.55 9.57
CA TYR A 208 -15.23 -15.76 9.09
C TYR A 208 -13.94 -16.03 9.89
N TYR A 209 -13.66 -17.30 10.14
CA TYR A 209 -12.39 -17.74 10.70
C TYR A 209 -11.59 -18.43 9.61
N LEU A 210 -10.37 -17.94 9.37
CA LEU A 210 -9.38 -18.58 8.52
C LEU A 210 -8.48 -19.47 9.40
N THR A 211 -8.24 -20.70 8.98
CA THR A 211 -7.32 -21.60 9.71
C THR A 211 -5.88 -21.10 9.66
N ALA A 212 -5.49 -20.51 8.54
CA ALA A 212 -4.20 -19.85 8.34
C ALA A 212 -4.25 -18.83 7.21
N SER A 213 -3.24 -17.96 7.12
CA SER A 213 -3.15 -16.96 6.07
C SER A 213 -2.96 -17.52 4.65
N LEU A 214 -2.55 -18.79 4.52
CA LEU A 214 -2.42 -19.51 3.24
C LEU A 214 -3.43 -20.65 3.11
N ALA A 215 -4.57 -20.58 3.80
CA ALA A 215 -5.59 -21.62 3.80
C ALA A 215 -6.96 -21.10 3.34
N ASP A 216 -7.94 -22.00 3.29
CA ASP A 216 -9.36 -21.68 3.10
C ASP A 216 -9.69 -20.87 1.85
N GLY A 217 -8.92 -21.08 0.79
CA GLY A 217 -9.09 -20.39 -0.49
C GLY A 217 -8.29 -19.08 -0.59
N LEU A 218 -7.43 -18.77 0.37
CA LEU A 218 -6.37 -17.80 0.21
C LEU A 218 -5.13 -18.49 -0.35
N GLN A 219 -4.38 -17.77 -1.17
CA GLN A 219 -3.09 -18.18 -1.72
C GLN A 219 -2.04 -17.20 -1.22
N GLY A 220 -0.78 -17.57 -1.24
CA GLY A 220 0.32 -16.72 -0.83
C GLY A 220 1.64 -17.27 -1.31
N GLY A 221 2.73 -16.76 -0.75
CA GLY A 221 4.07 -17.23 -1.10
C GLY A 221 4.75 -16.37 -2.16
N GLY A 222 4.46 -15.09 -2.18
CA GLY A 222 5.19 -14.11 -2.99
C GLY A 222 4.61 -13.84 -4.39
N PRO A 223 5.44 -13.36 -5.34
CA PRO A 223 6.89 -13.18 -5.22
C PRO A 223 7.29 -12.19 -4.14
N TYR A 224 8.37 -12.51 -3.39
CA TYR A 224 8.91 -11.68 -2.32
C TYR A 224 10.20 -10.95 -2.71
N HIS A 225 10.45 -10.81 -4.01
CA HIS A 225 11.60 -10.12 -4.58
C HIS A 225 11.19 -9.38 -5.85
N ASN A 226 12.05 -8.46 -6.29
CA ASN A 226 11.81 -7.74 -7.53
C ASN A 226 12.00 -8.67 -8.72
N LEU A 227 11.05 -8.57 -9.64
CA LEU A 227 11.10 -9.16 -10.97
C LEU A 227 11.27 -8.02 -12.00
N PRO A 228 11.82 -8.29 -13.18
CA PRO A 228 11.61 -7.42 -14.33
C PRO A 228 10.11 -7.14 -14.48
N ALA A 229 9.72 -5.88 -14.69
CA ALA A 229 8.32 -5.44 -14.59
C ALA A 229 7.34 -6.27 -15.43
N ARG A 230 7.79 -6.71 -16.63
CA ARG A 230 7.01 -7.56 -17.52
C ARG A 230 6.71 -8.95 -16.95
N GLU A 231 7.61 -9.49 -16.13
CA GLU A 231 7.48 -10.86 -15.60
C GLU A 231 6.37 -10.99 -14.55
N TYR A 232 5.95 -9.90 -13.92
CA TYR A 232 4.79 -9.94 -13.02
C TYR A 232 3.51 -10.39 -13.74
N PHE A 233 3.29 -9.97 -14.98
CA PHE A 233 2.08 -10.30 -15.75
C PHE A 233 1.96 -11.79 -16.10
N ASN A 234 3.08 -12.50 -16.18
CA ASN A 234 3.13 -13.93 -16.47
C ASN A 234 3.45 -14.80 -15.25
N ASN A 235 3.56 -14.21 -14.06
CA ASN A 235 3.91 -14.95 -12.86
C ASN A 235 2.69 -15.70 -12.29
N PRO A 236 2.76 -17.03 -12.13
CA PRO A 236 1.62 -17.84 -11.66
C PRO A 236 1.21 -17.52 -10.22
N LYS A 237 2.08 -16.88 -9.43
CA LYS A 237 1.75 -16.43 -8.08
C LYS A 237 0.90 -15.14 -8.07
N ILE A 238 0.80 -14.44 -9.20
CA ILE A 238 -0.04 -13.25 -9.37
C ILE A 238 -1.47 -13.69 -9.74
N ALA A 239 -2.11 -14.37 -8.82
CA ALA A 239 -3.44 -14.95 -9.03
C ALA A 239 -4.17 -15.15 -7.68
N GLY A 240 -5.44 -15.48 -7.75
CA GLY A 240 -6.27 -15.81 -6.60
C GLY A 240 -6.47 -14.65 -5.63
N PHE A 241 -6.65 -14.96 -4.35
CA PHE A 241 -6.47 -14.01 -3.26
C PHE A 241 -5.06 -14.24 -2.70
N ASN A 242 -4.11 -13.44 -3.15
CA ASN A 242 -2.72 -13.55 -2.71
C ASN A 242 -2.52 -12.79 -1.38
N SER A 243 -2.43 -13.55 -0.28
CA SER A 243 -2.32 -12.97 1.07
C SER A 243 -0.96 -12.35 1.38
N GLU A 244 0.07 -12.63 0.56
CA GLU A 244 1.41 -12.06 0.73
C GLU A 244 2.13 -11.95 -0.61
N ILE A 245 2.19 -10.75 -1.16
CA ILE A 245 2.95 -10.41 -2.36
C ILE A 245 3.76 -9.15 -2.08
N GLY A 246 5.05 -9.10 -2.43
CA GLY A 246 5.82 -7.88 -2.19
C GLY A 246 7.11 -7.78 -2.99
N PRO A 247 7.20 -6.82 -3.93
CA PRO A 247 8.50 -6.38 -4.40
C PRO A 247 9.30 -5.79 -3.24
N SER A 248 10.61 -5.95 -3.28
CA SER A 248 11.52 -5.27 -2.35
C SER A 248 11.65 -3.80 -2.75
N GLY A 249 11.93 -2.93 -1.78
CA GLY A 249 12.13 -1.50 -2.02
C GLY A 249 13.25 -0.94 -1.15
N VAL A 250 13.86 0.14 -1.61
CA VAL A 250 14.84 0.91 -0.85
C VAL A 250 14.16 2.18 -0.38
N PRO A 251 14.24 2.53 0.91
CA PRO A 251 13.77 3.83 1.41
C PRO A 251 14.49 4.99 0.71
N GLU A 252 13.95 6.19 0.90
CA GLU A 252 14.60 7.41 0.43
C GLU A 252 15.95 7.68 1.10
N TRP A 253 16.78 8.45 0.43
CA TRP A 253 18.07 8.87 0.95
C TRP A 253 18.00 9.42 2.38
N GLU A 254 16.98 10.24 2.67
CA GLU A 254 16.79 10.85 3.98
C GLU A 254 16.55 9.82 5.08
N SER A 255 15.88 8.70 4.77
CA SER A 255 15.71 7.60 5.72
C SER A 255 16.98 6.75 5.85
N LEU A 256 17.63 6.46 4.72
CA LEU A 256 18.86 5.67 4.73
C LEU A 256 19.95 6.30 5.62
N ARG A 257 20.13 7.62 5.53
CA ARG A 257 21.13 8.33 6.33
C ARG A 257 20.82 8.39 7.83
N GLU A 258 19.56 8.15 8.23
CA GLU A 258 19.18 8.13 9.65
C GLU A 258 19.63 6.85 10.35
N PHE A 259 19.71 5.74 9.62
CA PHE A 259 20.04 4.45 10.22
C PHE A 259 21.33 3.80 9.72
N LEU A 260 21.83 4.17 8.54
CA LEU A 260 23.14 3.72 8.09
C LEU A 260 24.24 4.59 8.70
N THR A 261 25.22 3.94 9.33
CA THR A 261 26.35 4.66 9.95
C THR A 261 27.18 5.37 8.89
N LEU A 262 27.22 6.69 8.92
CA LEU A 262 28.00 7.52 8.01
C LEU A 262 29.30 8.01 8.69
N PRO A 263 30.39 8.28 7.93
CA PRO A 263 30.50 8.09 6.48
C PRO A 263 30.60 6.61 6.11
N ILE A 264 29.88 6.22 5.10
CA ILE A 264 30.02 4.88 4.50
C ILE A 264 31.31 4.92 3.68
N THR A 265 32.38 4.35 4.23
CA THR A 265 33.70 4.35 3.59
C THR A 265 33.84 3.28 2.51
N GLN A 266 33.03 2.22 2.61
CA GLN A 266 32.95 1.15 1.63
C GLN A 266 31.51 0.67 1.53
N TRP A 267 30.84 1.03 0.48
CA TRP A 267 29.53 0.51 0.16
C TRP A 267 29.64 -0.42 -1.06
N ALA A 268 29.29 -1.68 -0.86
CA ALA A 268 29.35 -2.69 -1.90
C ALA A 268 28.12 -3.60 -1.75
N PRO A 269 26.94 -3.16 -2.21
CA PRO A 269 25.69 -3.91 -2.03
C PRO A 269 25.72 -5.30 -2.68
N ASN A 270 26.48 -5.47 -3.77
CA ASN A 270 26.66 -6.77 -4.44
C ASN A 270 27.64 -7.71 -3.75
N ARG A 271 28.26 -7.31 -2.66
CA ARG A 271 29.24 -8.12 -1.98
C ARG A 271 28.57 -8.93 -0.89
N PHE A 272 28.62 -10.24 -1.00
CA PHE A 272 28.21 -11.14 0.06
C PHE A 272 29.44 -11.68 0.83
N PRO A 273 29.43 -11.75 2.17
CA PRO A 273 28.37 -11.23 3.05
C PRO A 273 28.24 -9.72 2.97
N LEU A 274 27.01 -9.23 3.07
CA LEU A 274 26.75 -7.79 3.16
C LEU A 274 27.42 -7.21 4.39
N ASP A 275 27.74 -5.92 4.34
CA ASP A 275 28.14 -5.16 5.51
C ASP A 275 27.11 -5.37 6.64
N GLY A 276 27.61 -5.54 7.88
CA GLY A 276 26.76 -5.84 9.02
C GLY A 276 25.67 -4.79 9.28
N THR A 277 25.90 -3.54 8.94
CA THR A 277 24.91 -2.46 9.06
C THR A 277 23.72 -2.68 8.12
N TRP A 278 23.98 -3.02 6.86
CA TRP A 278 22.92 -3.35 5.91
C TRP A 278 22.15 -4.59 6.32
N ALA A 279 22.84 -5.64 6.72
CA ALA A 279 22.22 -6.89 7.17
C ALA A 279 21.35 -6.68 8.42
N TYR A 280 21.80 -5.83 9.35
CA TYR A 280 21.03 -5.46 10.54
C TYR A 280 19.73 -4.74 10.19
N HIS A 281 19.70 -4.00 9.09
CA HIS A 281 18.54 -3.27 8.60
C HIS A 281 17.78 -4.02 7.48
N ASP A 282 17.72 -5.34 7.57
CA ASP A 282 16.91 -6.24 6.71
C ASP A 282 17.43 -6.41 5.27
N ALA A 283 18.54 -5.81 4.90
CA ALA A 283 19.20 -6.04 3.62
C ALA A 283 19.91 -7.39 3.62
N THR A 284 19.13 -8.48 3.76
CA THR A 284 19.69 -9.81 3.97
C THR A 284 19.58 -10.69 2.73
N ASP A 285 20.68 -11.44 2.53
CA ASP A 285 20.73 -12.61 1.68
C ASP A 285 21.11 -13.81 2.54
N ARG A 286 20.48 -14.96 2.30
CA ARG A 286 20.85 -16.19 3.02
C ARG A 286 22.03 -16.86 2.31
N PRO A 287 23.10 -17.26 3.03
CA PRO A 287 24.21 -18.00 2.47
C PRO A 287 23.76 -19.26 1.72
N GLY A 288 24.30 -19.50 0.52
CA GLY A 288 23.93 -20.64 -0.31
C GLY A 288 22.50 -20.60 -0.85
N GLY A 289 21.77 -19.47 -0.67
CA GLY A 289 20.43 -19.29 -1.19
C GLY A 289 20.43 -18.95 -2.67
N GLU A 290 19.40 -19.42 -3.38
CA GLU A 290 19.04 -19.04 -4.74
C GLU A 290 17.65 -18.40 -4.75
N GLY A 291 17.33 -17.62 -5.79
CA GLY A 291 16.02 -17.00 -5.97
C GLY A 291 15.61 -16.15 -4.76
N GLU A 292 14.48 -16.46 -4.16
CA GLU A 292 13.88 -15.69 -3.06
C GLU A 292 14.74 -15.59 -1.78
N ARG A 293 15.80 -16.38 -1.66
CA ARG A 293 16.74 -16.29 -0.53
C ARG A 293 17.81 -15.21 -0.71
N ARG A 294 17.84 -14.55 -1.88
CA ARG A 294 18.77 -13.47 -2.23
C ARG A 294 18.05 -12.16 -2.58
N LYS A 295 17.07 -11.80 -1.81
CA LYS A 295 16.14 -10.70 -2.12
C LYS A 295 16.83 -9.36 -2.35
N PHE A 296 17.78 -9.01 -1.49
CA PHE A 296 18.52 -7.76 -1.62
C PHE A 296 19.45 -7.78 -2.84
N SER A 297 20.24 -8.86 -3.03
CA SER A 297 21.10 -8.99 -4.21
C SER A 297 20.31 -9.02 -5.52
N LEU A 298 19.13 -9.63 -5.56
CA LEU A 298 18.29 -9.62 -6.76
C LEU A 298 17.81 -8.19 -7.09
N MET A 299 17.36 -7.45 -6.09
CA MET A 299 16.96 -6.05 -6.25
C MET A 299 18.13 -5.19 -6.73
N ASP A 300 19.30 -5.32 -6.07
CA ASP A 300 20.50 -4.58 -6.40
C ASP A 300 21.01 -4.90 -7.83
N ASN A 301 21.01 -6.17 -8.20
CA ASN A 301 21.36 -6.58 -9.57
C ASN A 301 20.42 -5.95 -10.61
N LEU A 302 19.11 -5.89 -10.34
CA LEU A 302 18.16 -5.21 -11.21
C LEU A 302 18.43 -3.71 -11.30
N ILE A 303 18.71 -3.03 -10.17
CA ILE A 303 19.06 -1.60 -10.17
C ILE A 303 20.28 -1.36 -11.06
N GLN A 304 21.35 -2.13 -10.87
CA GLN A 304 22.59 -1.93 -11.61
C GLN A 304 22.47 -2.31 -13.08
N HIS A 305 21.77 -3.38 -13.40
CA HIS A 305 21.53 -3.81 -14.77
C HIS A 305 20.73 -2.77 -15.54
N ARG A 306 19.64 -2.30 -14.95
CA ARG A 306 18.65 -1.42 -15.61
C ARG A 306 19.05 0.04 -15.61
N TYR A 307 19.62 0.54 -14.49
CA TYR A 307 19.89 1.98 -14.29
C TYR A 307 21.38 2.31 -14.14
N GLY A 308 22.25 1.31 -14.09
CA GLY A 308 23.69 1.44 -13.93
C GLY A 308 24.16 1.34 -12.48
N ALA A 309 25.43 0.96 -12.31
CA ALA A 309 26.10 0.93 -11.02
C ALA A 309 26.15 2.33 -10.39
N PRO A 310 26.28 2.45 -9.07
CA PRO A 310 26.55 3.72 -8.41
C PRO A 310 27.81 4.38 -8.94
N VAL A 311 27.82 5.71 -9.00
CA VAL A 311 28.94 6.49 -9.56
C VAL A 311 30.20 6.38 -8.70
N THR A 312 30.06 6.19 -7.38
CA THR A 312 31.14 6.01 -6.41
C THR A 312 30.70 5.03 -5.30
N THR A 313 31.60 4.71 -4.36
CA THR A 313 31.32 3.83 -3.20
C THR A 313 31.24 4.61 -1.88
N ASP A 314 31.10 5.91 -1.94
CA ASP A 314 30.95 6.81 -0.79
C ASP A 314 29.50 7.30 -0.63
N THR A 315 29.29 8.32 0.17
CA THR A 315 27.98 8.95 0.40
C THR A 315 27.30 9.45 -0.89
N ALA A 316 28.08 9.95 -1.86
CA ALA A 316 27.53 10.39 -3.15
C ALA A 316 27.04 9.19 -3.96
N GLY A 317 27.79 8.09 -3.96
CA GLY A 317 27.37 6.84 -4.59
C GLY A 317 26.13 6.23 -3.94
N LEU A 318 25.98 6.33 -2.61
CA LEU A 318 24.78 5.86 -1.92
C LEU A 318 23.55 6.70 -2.28
N ARG A 319 23.72 8.03 -2.42
CA ARG A 319 22.64 8.91 -2.87
C ARG A 319 22.23 8.60 -4.32
N ASP A 320 23.18 8.38 -5.21
CA ASP A 320 22.92 7.98 -6.59
C ASP A 320 22.20 6.62 -6.67
N TYR A 321 22.64 5.67 -5.83
CA TYR A 321 21.96 4.37 -5.70
C TYR A 321 20.52 4.52 -5.23
N ALA A 322 20.28 5.32 -4.19
CA ALA A 322 18.94 5.56 -3.69
C ALA A 322 18.03 6.17 -4.78
N ALA A 323 18.55 7.12 -5.58
CA ALA A 323 17.80 7.71 -6.70
C ALA A 323 17.46 6.66 -7.78
N LYS A 324 18.40 5.79 -8.13
CA LYS A 324 18.17 4.67 -9.07
C LYS A 324 17.20 3.63 -8.51
N ALA A 325 17.29 3.37 -7.20
CA ALA A 325 16.35 2.49 -6.52
C ALA A 325 14.91 3.02 -6.55
N GLN A 326 14.72 4.36 -6.54
CA GLN A 326 13.38 4.94 -6.68
C GLN A 326 12.77 4.67 -8.07
N LEU A 327 13.57 4.62 -9.14
CA LEU A 327 13.08 4.19 -10.45
C LEU A 327 12.59 2.74 -10.41
N LEU A 328 13.38 1.82 -9.83
CA LEU A 328 12.99 0.42 -9.68
C LEU A 328 11.75 0.27 -8.80
N ASN A 329 11.70 0.96 -7.64
CA ASN A 329 10.54 0.96 -6.76
C ASN A 329 9.27 1.39 -7.52
N TYR A 330 9.35 2.50 -8.27
CA TYR A 330 8.22 3.02 -9.06
C TYR A 330 7.69 1.99 -10.04
N GLU A 331 8.57 1.30 -10.79
CA GLU A 331 8.15 0.31 -11.77
C GLU A 331 7.60 -0.97 -11.13
N THR A 332 8.33 -1.55 -10.18
CA THR A 332 8.00 -2.90 -9.69
C THR A 332 6.75 -2.92 -8.81
N TYR A 333 6.54 -1.91 -7.97
CA TYR A 333 5.31 -1.80 -7.18
C TYR A 333 4.08 -1.57 -8.07
N ARG A 334 4.22 -0.73 -9.11
CA ARG A 334 3.16 -0.54 -10.11
C ARG A 334 2.89 -1.83 -10.87
N ALA A 335 3.92 -2.45 -11.45
CA ALA A 335 3.78 -3.61 -12.30
C ALA A 335 3.15 -4.80 -11.58
N ALA A 336 3.49 -5.02 -10.30
CA ALA A 336 2.87 -6.06 -9.48
C ALA A 336 1.36 -5.85 -9.33
N MET A 337 0.92 -4.61 -9.13
CA MET A 337 -0.50 -4.28 -8.99
C MET A 337 -1.23 -4.28 -10.34
N GLU A 338 -0.60 -3.75 -11.39
CA GLU A 338 -1.18 -3.76 -12.74
C GLU A 338 -1.33 -5.18 -13.30
N ALA A 339 -0.42 -6.10 -12.95
CA ALA A 339 -0.56 -7.51 -13.29
C ALA A 339 -1.79 -8.17 -12.62
N LEU A 340 -2.06 -7.84 -11.35
CA LEU A 340 -3.29 -8.26 -10.66
C LEU A 340 -4.53 -7.64 -11.32
N ASN A 341 -4.45 -6.35 -11.69
CA ASN A 341 -5.52 -5.61 -12.35
C ASN A 341 -5.91 -6.21 -13.69
N ALA A 342 -4.92 -6.62 -14.51
CA ALA A 342 -5.15 -7.21 -15.82
C ALA A 342 -6.08 -8.44 -15.76
N HIS A 343 -6.17 -9.06 -14.61
CA HIS A 343 -6.98 -10.27 -14.36
C HIS A 343 -8.00 -10.11 -13.24
N LEU A 344 -8.41 -8.87 -12.96
CA LEU A 344 -9.39 -8.52 -11.92
C LEU A 344 -10.66 -9.36 -12.06
N TRP A 345 -11.04 -10.11 -11.03
CA TRP A 345 -12.16 -11.05 -10.95
C TRP A 345 -12.06 -12.31 -11.84
N GLN A 346 -11.17 -12.34 -12.84
CA GLN A 346 -11.00 -13.48 -13.74
C GLN A 346 -10.01 -14.51 -13.17
N LYS A 347 -8.87 -14.04 -12.68
CA LYS A 347 -7.82 -14.84 -12.04
C LYS A 347 -7.46 -14.36 -10.65
N SER A 348 -7.80 -13.10 -10.30
CA SER A 348 -7.48 -12.50 -9.00
C SER A 348 -8.76 -12.02 -8.30
N THR A 349 -8.86 -12.32 -7.01
CA THR A 349 -9.96 -11.88 -6.12
C THR A 349 -9.49 -10.96 -5.00
N GLY A 350 -8.19 -10.77 -4.85
CA GLY A 350 -7.59 -9.87 -3.87
C GLY A 350 -6.11 -10.11 -3.66
N PHE A 351 -5.51 -9.23 -2.88
CA PHE A 351 -4.12 -9.32 -2.46
C PHE A 351 -3.89 -8.62 -1.11
N ALA A 352 -2.81 -8.98 -0.42
CA ALA A 352 -2.22 -8.18 0.65
C ALA A 352 -0.72 -8.04 0.40
N ILE A 353 -0.24 -6.78 0.32
CA ILE A 353 1.19 -6.55 0.10
C ILE A 353 2.00 -6.95 1.34
N TRP A 354 3.08 -7.69 1.15
CA TRP A 354 4.09 -7.98 2.15
C TRP A 354 5.29 -7.06 1.91
N LYS A 355 5.42 -6.03 2.76
CA LYS A 355 4.55 -5.61 3.87
C LYS A 355 4.12 -4.15 3.68
N TYR A 356 3.10 -3.73 4.40
CA TYR A 356 2.61 -2.36 4.36
C TYR A 356 3.60 -1.39 5.02
N ASN A 357 4.09 -1.73 6.21
CA ASN A 357 4.96 -0.89 7.02
C ASN A 357 6.16 -1.66 7.58
N SER A 358 6.97 -1.04 8.42
CA SER A 358 8.16 -1.64 9.02
C SER A 358 8.16 -1.54 10.54
N SER A 359 8.64 -2.59 11.23
CA SER A 359 8.75 -2.65 12.69
C SER A 359 9.93 -1.87 13.26
N TRP A 360 10.93 -1.60 12.44
CA TRP A 360 12.13 -0.80 12.78
C TRP A 360 12.70 -0.16 11.51
N PRO A 361 13.64 0.81 11.62
CA PRO A 361 14.31 1.37 10.45
C PRO A 361 14.98 0.27 9.62
N SER A 362 14.47 0.01 8.41
CA SER A 362 14.91 -1.11 7.57
C SER A 362 14.73 -0.84 6.10
N VAL A 363 15.32 -1.66 5.26
CA VAL A 363 15.05 -1.79 3.82
C VAL A 363 14.12 -2.97 3.57
N LEU A 364 13.67 -3.18 2.33
CA LEU A 364 12.78 -4.24 1.85
C LEU A 364 11.31 -4.12 2.27
N TRP A 365 10.44 -4.55 1.37
CA TRP A 365 9.01 -4.83 1.53
C TRP A 365 8.15 -3.80 2.25
N GLN A 366 8.36 -2.53 2.13
CA GLN A 366 7.53 -1.55 2.82
C GLN A 366 7.01 -0.49 1.85
N ILE A 367 5.72 -0.17 1.93
CA ILE A 367 5.13 0.96 1.22
C ILE A 367 5.42 2.25 1.99
N THR A 368 5.38 2.20 3.33
CA THR A 368 5.75 3.30 4.20
C THR A 368 6.88 2.84 5.10
N ASP A 369 7.95 3.62 5.17
CA ASP A 369 9.07 3.28 6.03
C ASP A 369 8.79 3.57 7.51
N TRP A 370 9.72 3.16 8.38
CA TRP A 370 9.55 3.35 9.83
C TRP A 370 9.40 4.82 10.22
N TYR A 371 9.95 5.76 9.44
CA TYR A 371 9.83 7.20 9.67
C TYR A 371 8.53 7.80 9.12
N GLN A 372 7.63 7.00 8.54
CA GLN A 372 6.43 7.42 7.80
C GLN A 372 6.72 8.18 6.50
N ARG A 373 7.88 7.99 5.92
CA ARG A 373 8.21 8.51 4.60
C ARG A 373 7.77 7.52 3.53
N LEU A 374 7.07 8.05 2.52
CA LEU A 374 6.68 7.31 1.34
C LEU A 374 7.77 7.44 0.27
N HIS A 375 7.99 6.37 -0.48
CA HIS A 375 8.93 6.33 -1.60
C HIS A 375 8.20 6.30 -2.95
N ALA A 376 8.93 6.34 -4.07
CA ALA A 376 8.34 6.39 -5.41
C ALA A 376 7.39 5.21 -5.69
N GLY A 377 7.74 4.01 -5.19
CA GLY A 377 6.89 2.82 -5.30
C GLY A 377 5.56 2.96 -4.56
N SER A 378 5.49 3.70 -3.46
CA SER A 378 4.25 3.93 -2.71
C SER A 378 3.21 4.68 -3.55
N TYR A 379 3.64 5.69 -4.29
CA TYR A 379 2.76 6.49 -5.14
C TYR A 379 2.37 5.77 -6.43
N SER A 380 3.29 5.02 -7.06
CA SER A 380 2.95 4.20 -8.21
C SER A 380 2.01 3.05 -7.87
N PHE A 381 2.18 2.42 -6.69
CA PHE A 381 1.27 1.45 -6.10
C PHE A 381 -0.13 2.04 -5.92
N ARG A 382 -0.22 3.22 -5.30
CA ARG A 382 -1.48 3.92 -5.08
C ARG A 382 -2.21 4.22 -6.38
N ARG A 383 -1.50 4.70 -7.43
CA ARG A 383 -2.07 4.95 -8.76
C ARG A 383 -2.63 3.68 -9.37
N ALA A 384 -1.89 2.57 -9.33
CA ALA A 384 -2.37 1.30 -9.85
C ALA A 384 -3.66 0.80 -9.17
N LEU A 385 -3.99 1.32 -7.98
CA LEU A 385 -5.18 0.97 -7.20
C LEU A 385 -6.30 2.02 -7.25
N GLU A 386 -6.25 2.97 -8.16
CA GLU A 386 -7.32 3.95 -8.38
C GLU A 386 -8.67 3.27 -8.70
N PRO A 387 -9.80 3.84 -8.30
CA PRO A 387 -11.13 3.28 -8.61
C PRO A 387 -11.40 3.12 -10.10
N LEU A 388 -10.99 4.11 -10.90
CA LEU A 388 -10.88 4.05 -12.35
C LEU A 388 -9.41 4.28 -12.71
N HIS A 389 -8.79 3.31 -13.38
CA HIS A 389 -7.37 3.35 -13.69
C HIS A 389 -7.12 3.00 -15.16
N VAL A 390 -6.16 3.65 -15.79
CA VAL A 390 -5.67 3.29 -17.12
C VAL A 390 -4.26 2.72 -17.01
N GLN A 391 -4.04 1.54 -17.57
CA GLN A 391 -2.75 0.86 -17.51
C GLN A 391 -2.30 0.31 -18.87
N PHE A 392 -1.00 0.10 -18.98
CA PHE A 392 -0.34 -0.60 -20.06
C PHE A 392 0.10 -1.99 -19.58
N ASN A 393 -0.45 -3.03 -20.18
CA ASN A 393 -0.07 -4.40 -19.90
C ASN A 393 1.26 -4.71 -20.60
N LEU A 394 2.30 -4.93 -19.81
CA LEU A 394 3.68 -5.04 -20.31
C LEU A 394 3.94 -6.34 -21.10
N ASP A 395 3.14 -7.39 -20.89
CA ASP A 395 3.30 -8.69 -21.55
C ASP A 395 2.80 -8.69 -22.99
N ASP A 396 1.61 -8.15 -23.25
CA ASP A 396 0.94 -8.16 -24.55
C ASP A 396 0.83 -6.79 -25.22
N ARG A 397 1.31 -5.73 -24.55
CA ARG A 397 1.32 -4.33 -25.00
C ARG A 397 -0.06 -3.73 -25.22
N THR A 398 -1.09 -4.29 -24.60
CA THR A 398 -2.44 -3.71 -24.62
C THR A 398 -2.57 -2.57 -23.60
N VAL A 399 -3.50 -1.67 -23.87
CA VAL A 399 -3.96 -0.68 -22.87
C VAL A 399 -5.31 -1.15 -22.34
N ALA A 400 -5.52 -1.03 -21.05
CA ALA A 400 -6.76 -1.42 -20.40
C ALA A 400 -7.29 -0.34 -19.46
N VAL A 401 -8.61 -0.21 -19.38
CA VAL A 401 -9.31 0.54 -18.34
C VAL A 401 -9.71 -0.44 -17.24
N ILE A 402 -9.26 -0.18 -16.04
CA ILE A 402 -9.59 -0.96 -14.85
C ILE A 402 -10.70 -0.23 -14.10
N ASN A 403 -11.81 -0.91 -13.92
CA ASN A 403 -12.95 -0.39 -13.17
C ASN A 403 -13.14 -1.20 -11.87
N ARG A 404 -12.89 -0.56 -10.72
CA ARG A 404 -13.05 -1.13 -9.38
C ARG A 404 -14.30 -0.61 -8.65
N THR A 405 -15.10 0.25 -9.30
CA THR A 405 -16.21 0.94 -8.62
C THR A 405 -17.41 0.02 -8.33
N GLY A 406 -17.44 -1.20 -8.87
CA GLY A 406 -18.53 -2.15 -8.70
C GLY A 406 -19.78 -1.85 -9.54
N ALA A 407 -19.74 -0.81 -10.38
CA ALA A 407 -20.77 -0.45 -11.35
C ALA A 407 -20.13 -0.09 -12.70
N PRO A 408 -20.84 -0.23 -13.85
CA PRO A 408 -20.32 0.25 -15.13
C PRO A 408 -20.02 1.75 -15.10
N ALA A 409 -18.86 2.15 -15.63
CA ALA A 409 -18.47 3.54 -15.82
C ALA A 409 -18.58 3.91 -17.31
N THR A 410 -19.25 5.01 -17.61
CA THR A 410 -19.51 5.53 -18.98
C THR A 410 -18.80 6.86 -19.20
N ASP A 411 -18.89 7.39 -20.41
CA ASP A 411 -18.27 8.68 -20.78
C ASP A 411 -16.76 8.72 -20.54
N LEU A 412 -16.10 7.62 -20.91
CA LEU A 412 -14.68 7.44 -20.76
C LEU A 412 -13.95 7.62 -22.10
N VAL A 413 -12.83 8.35 -22.07
CA VAL A 413 -11.90 8.49 -23.20
C VAL A 413 -10.50 8.11 -22.73
N VAL A 414 -9.89 7.16 -23.41
CA VAL A 414 -8.49 6.76 -23.22
C VAL A 414 -7.64 7.47 -24.24
N GLN A 415 -6.57 8.09 -23.80
CA GLN A 415 -5.53 8.71 -24.64
C GLN A 415 -4.19 8.03 -24.35
N ALA A 416 -3.43 7.73 -25.40
CA ALA A 416 -2.08 7.19 -25.32
C ALA A 416 -1.14 7.91 -26.28
N ASP A 417 0.01 8.36 -25.75
CA ASP A 417 1.04 9.09 -26.48
C ASP A 417 2.40 8.44 -26.26
N VAL A 418 3.14 8.15 -27.34
CA VAL A 418 4.51 7.65 -27.27
C VAL A 418 5.47 8.72 -27.77
N PHE A 419 6.52 8.98 -26.99
CA PHE A 419 7.55 9.97 -27.29
C PHE A 419 8.95 9.34 -27.28
N ASP A 420 9.86 9.88 -28.08
CA ASP A 420 11.29 9.65 -27.91
C ASP A 420 11.87 10.49 -26.75
N PRO A 421 13.14 10.29 -26.34
CA PRO A 421 13.77 11.10 -25.29
C PRO A 421 13.85 12.60 -25.58
N GLY A 422 13.78 13.01 -26.84
CA GLY A 422 13.71 14.41 -27.28
C GLY A 422 12.30 14.98 -27.32
N MET A 423 11.29 14.23 -26.84
CA MET A 423 9.87 14.62 -26.81
C MET A 423 9.23 14.74 -28.20
N LYS A 424 9.81 14.14 -29.23
CA LYS A 424 9.14 13.98 -30.51
C LYS A 424 8.07 12.91 -30.38
N SER A 425 6.83 13.23 -30.77
CA SER A 425 5.75 12.25 -30.85
C SER A 425 6.06 11.20 -31.90
N LEU A 426 6.05 9.92 -31.47
CA LEU A 426 6.26 8.76 -32.32
C LEU A 426 4.93 8.06 -32.67
N TRP A 427 3.97 8.16 -31.79
CA TRP A 427 2.65 7.55 -31.95
C TRP A 427 1.63 8.17 -31.00
N HIS A 428 0.39 8.24 -31.45
CA HIS A 428 -0.74 8.77 -30.69
C HIS A 428 -1.99 7.98 -31.01
N GLN A 429 -2.85 7.71 -30.02
CA GLN A 429 -4.13 7.07 -30.18
C GLN A 429 -5.12 7.54 -29.10
N ASP A 430 -6.34 7.84 -29.53
CA ASP A 430 -7.50 8.08 -28.66
C ASP A 430 -8.57 7.03 -28.89
N GLN A 431 -9.30 6.68 -27.84
CA GLN A 431 -10.46 5.80 -27.93
C GLN A 431 -11.55 6.22 -26.95
N THR A 432 -12.76 6.40 -27.44
CA THR A 432 -13.95 6.44 -26.58
C THR A 432 -14.29 5.03 -26.13
N VAL A 433 -14.38 4.83 -24.82
CA VAL A 433 -14.83 3.57 -24.20
C VAL A 433 -16.32 3.71 -23.89
N GLY A 434 -17.16 2.84 -24.49
CA GLY A 434 -18.62 2.94 -24.33
C GLY A 434 -19.04 2.75 -22.87
N ALA A 435 -18.80 1.58 -22.28
CA ALA A 435 -19.03 1.31 -20.87
C ALA A 435 -17.96 0.35 -20.34
N ALA A 436 -17.10 0.83 -19.45
CA ALA A 436 -16.16 -0.02 -18.74
C ALA A 436 -16.89 -0.81 -17.65
N GLN A 437 -17.03 -2.12 -17.84
CA GLN A 437 -17.62 -3.01 -16.84
C GLN A 437 -16.70 -3.12 -15.61
N PRO A 438 -17.22 -3.49 -14.42
CA PRO A 438 -16.35 -3.85 -13.31
C PRO A 438 -15.34 -4.92 -13.71
N GLY A 439 -14.05 -4.64 -13.51
CA GLY A 439 -12.95 -5.51 -13.94
C GLY A 439 -11.98 -4.82 -14.90
N ALA A 440 -11.26 -5.61 -15.67
CA ALA A 440 -10.34 -5.15 -16.72
C ALA A 440 -11.08 -5.04 -18.07
N ASN A 441 -10.97 -3.89 -18.71
CA ASN A 441 -11.60 -3.59 -20.00
C ASN A 441 -10.50 -3.20 -21.00
N PRO A 442 -9.97 -4.15 -21.81
CA PRO A 442 -8.93 -3.84 -22.77
C PRO A 442 -9.45 -2.95 -23.89
N THR A 443 -8.57 -2.09 -24.42
CA THR A 443 -8.85 -1.30 -25.61
C THR A 443 -8.74 -2.18 -26.88
N ALA A 444 -9.23 -1.65 -28.00
CA ALA A 444 -9.15 -2.38 -29.29
C ALA A 444 -7.76 -2.32 -29.96
N TRP A 445 -6.77 -1.66 -29.36
CA TRP A 445 -5.46 -1.42 -29.95
C TRP A 445 -4.31 -1.75 -28.97
N THR A 446 -3.13 -1.97 -29.52
CA THR A 446 -1.88 -2.19 -28.79
C THR A 446 -0.91 -1.06 -29.07
N VAL A 447 -0.06 -0.72 -28.08
CA VAL A 447 1.00 0.27 -28.27
C VAL A 447 2.11 -0.35 -29.14
N PRO A 448 2.49 0.25 -30.29
CA PRO A 448 3.53 -0.29 -31.15
C PRO A 448 4.88 -0.29 -30.44
N ALA A 449 5.69 -1.34 -30.65
CA ALA A 449 7.06 -1.38 -30.17
C ALA A 449 7.89 -0.35 -30.92
N GLN A 450 8.76 0.36 -30.19
CA GLN A 450 9.69 1.32 -30.72
C GLN A 450 11.12 0.90 -30.39
N PRO A 451 12.11 1.17 -31.23
CA PRO A 451 13.52 0.92 -30.91
C PRO A 451 14.02 1.92 -29.86
N GLY A 452 14.83 1.40 -28.91
CA GLY A 452 15.46 2.23 -27.86
C GLY A 452 14.50 2.75 -26.80
N LEU A 453 15.00 3.68 -26.00
CA LEU A 453 14.23 4.31 -24.92
C LEU A 453 13.09 5.17 -25.46
N THR A 454 11.88 4.94 -24.95
CA THR A 454 10.69 5.76 -25.24
C THR A 454 9.86 5.98 -23.98
N PHE A 455 8.99 6.98 -24.03
CA PHE A 455 8.05 7.30 -22.96
C PHE A 455 6.62 7.11 -23.45
N LEU A 456 5.83 6.35 -22.71
CA LEU A 456 4.39 6.20 -22.95
C LEU A 456 3.64 6.97 -21.86
N LYS A 457 2.79 7.90 -22.28
CA LYS A 457 1.84 8.63 -21.41
C LYS A 457 0.45 8.12 -21.70
N LEU A 458 -0.26 7.68 -20.65
CA LEU A 458 -1.66 7.30 -20.70
C LEU A 458 -2.50 8.27 -19.89
N ARG A 459 -3.69 8.64 -20.40
CA ARG A 459 -4.68 9.41 -19.67
C ARG A 459 -6.06 8.79 -19.86
N LEU A 460 -6.78 8.68 -18.76
CA LEU A 460 -8.21 8.34 -18.75
C LEU A 460 -9.01 9.59 -18.36
N ARG A 461 -9.94 9.98 -19.23
CA ARG A 461 -10.87 11.05 -18.92
C ARG A 461 -12.25 10.49 -18.65
N HIS A 462 -12.95 11.09 -17.71
CA HIS A 462 -14.34 10.82 -17.38
C HIS A 462 -15.09 12.16 -17.31
N GLY A 463 -16.10 12.34 -18.13
CA GLY A 463 -16.79 13.63 -18.25
C GLY A 463 -15.87 14.79 -18.67
N GLY A 464 -14.76 14.48 -19.38
CA GLY A 464 -13.76 15.46 -19.80
C GLY A 464 -12.60 15.68 -18.81
N GLU A 465 -12.76 15.34 -17.53
CA GLU A 465 -11.74 15.47 -16.51
C GLU A 465 -10.77 14.26 -16.49
N ILE A 466 -9.48 14.49 -16.24
CA ILE A 466 -8.51 13.41 -16.10
C ILE A 466 -8.73 12.73 -14.74
N VAL A 467 -9.09 11.46 -14.75
CA VAL A 467 -9.35 10.64 -13.54
C VAL A 467 -8.25 9.62 -13.28
N SER A 468 -7.40 9.33 -14.28
CA SER A 468 -6.21 8.52 -14.12
C SER A 468 -5.14 8.97 -15.12
N ASP A 469 -3.90 9.04 -14.66
CA ASP A 469 -2.74 9.44 -15.44
C ASP A 469 -1.59 8.48 -15.13
N ASN A 470 -1.02 7.85 -16.16
CA ASN A 470 0.05 6.88 -15.98
C ASN A 470 1.21 7.14 -16.95
N PHE A 471 2.43 6.82 -16.53
CA PHE A 471 3.63 7.12 -17.28
C PHE A 471 4.61 5.95 -17.23
N TYR A 472 5.11 5.53 -18.39
CA TYR A 472 6.04 4.43 -18.54
C TYR A 472 7.27 4.88 -19.32
N TRP A 473 8.44 4.42 -18.91
CA TRP A 473 9.62 4.36 -19.76
C TRP A 473 9.74 2.94 -20.29
N LEU A 474 9.98 2.82 -21.59
CA LEU A 474 9.98 1.55 -22.30
C LEU A 474 11.27 1.42 -23.09
N GLU A 475 11.89 0.25 -23.02
CA GLU A 475 13.08 -0.10 -23.79
C GLU A 475 13.04 -1.63 -24.07
N PRO A 476 13.22 -2.08 -25.33
CA PRO A 476 13.08 -3.50 -25.69
C PRO A 476 14.03 -4.46 -24.97
N GLY A 477 15.24 -3.99 -24.61
CA GLY A 477 16.27 -4.78 -23.91
C GLY A 477 16.25 -4.66 -22.40
N ASP A 478 15.29 -3.91 -21.85
CA ASP A 478 15.17 -3.66 -20.40
C ASP A 478 16.39 -2.94 -19.77
N ASP A 479 17.14 -2.19 -20.60
CA ASP A 479 18.31 -1.37 -20.20
C ASP A 479 17.97 0.13 -20.25
N PHE A 480 17.70 0.72 -19.10
CA PHE A 480 17.30 2.11 -18.95
C PHE A 480 18.45 3.06 -18.57
N LYS A 481 19.71 2.66 -18.73
CA LYS A 481 20.88 3.53 -18.45
C LYS A 481 20.86 4.82 -19.25
N ALA A 482 20.16 4.84 -20.39
CA ALA A 482 19.94 6.05 -21.18
C ALA A 482 19.18 7.15 -20.43
N LEU A 483 18.41 6.84 -19.38
CA LEU A 483 17.74 7.83 -18.53
C LEU A 483 18.74 8.77 -17.85
N ALA A 484 19.93 8.29 -17.50
CA ALA A 484 20.99 9.13 -16.92
C ALA A 484 21.54 10.21 -17.87
N LYS A 485 21.22 10.11 -19.17
CA LYS A 485 21.63 11.09 -20.20
C LYS A 485 20.56 12.14 -20.48
N LEU A 486 19.40 12.06 -19.84
CA LEU A 486 18.38 13.09 -19.97
C LEU A 486 18.91 14.42 -19.44
N PRO A 487 18.62 15.54 -20.14
CA PRO A 487 19.00 16.84 -19.63
C PRO A 487 18.27 17.13 -18.31
N PRO A 488 18.87 17.96 -17.42
CA PRO A 488 18.17 18.46 -16.26
C PRO A 488 16.86 19.16 -16.65
N ALA A 489 15.76 18.75 -15.99
CA ALA A 489 14.46 19.38 -16.19
C ALA A 489 14.25 20.54 -15.21
N THR A 490 13.57 21.59 -15.66
CA THR A 490 13.21 22.75 -14.83
C THR A 490 11.77 22.62 -14.40
N VAL A 491 11.54 22.53 -13.09
CA VAL A 491 10.21 22.45 -12.50
C VAL A 491 9.93 23.68 -11.66
N ALA A 492 8.80 24.33 -11.90
CA ALA A 492 8.33 25.45 -11.11
C ALA A 492 7.16 25.03 -10.21
N LEU A 493 7.13 25.58 -9.00
CA LEU A 493 6.02 25.44 -8.05
C LEU A 493 5.28 26.78 -7.92
N LYS A 494 3.96 26.67 -7.80
CA LYS A 494 3.09 27.78 -7.36
C LYS A 494 2.25 27.29 -6.18
N LEU A 495 2.44 27.90 -5.03
CA LEU A 495 1.65 27.61 -3.83
C LEU A 495 0.31 28.34 -3.92
N GLY A 496 -0.76 27.63 -3.58
CA GLY A 496 -2.09 28.19 -3.40
C GLY A 496 -2.36 28.60 -1.95
N THR A 497 -3.49 29.24 -1.74
CA THR A 497 -3.96 29.57 -0.38
C THR A 497 -4.49 28.32 0.30
N ALA A 498 -4.21 28.17 1.60
CA ALA A 498 -4.76 27.07 2.39
C ALA A 498 -6.30 27.06 2.33
N GLU A 499 -6.87 25.90 2.07
CA GLU A 499 -8.31 25.68 2.01
C GLU A 499 -8.91 25.55 3.41
N ALA A 500 -10.25 25.62 3.53
CA ALA A 500 -10.94 25.54 4.81
C ALA A 500 -10.69 24.23 5.60
N ASN A 501 -10.33 23.15 4.90
CA ASN A 501 -9.96 21.86 5.48
C ASN A 501 -8.46 21.77 5.87
N GLY A 502 -7.71 22.89 5.73
CA GLY A 502 -6.27 22.98 6.02
C GLY A 502 -5.38 22.44 4.89
N SER A 503 -5.93 21.98 3.77
CA SER A 503 -5.09 21.54 2.64
C SER A 503 -4.51 22.72 1.88
N ILE A 504 -3.32 22.53 1.30
CA ILE A 504 -2.59 23.57 0.56
C ILE A 504 -2.39 23.08 -0.87
N PRO A 505 -3.06 23.71 -1.86
CA PRO A 505 -2.85 23.38 -3.27
C PRO A 505 -1.44 23.80 -3.70
N VAL A 506 -0.79 22.94 -4.47
CA VAL A 506 0.52 23.17 -5.06
C VAL A 506 0.45 22.83 -6.55
N THR A 507 0.66 23.82 -7.37
CA THR A 507 0.76 23.60 -8.81
C THR A 507 2.22 23.31 -9.17
N VAL A 508 2.45 22.17 -9.82
CA VAL A 508 3.76 21.72 -10.31
C VAL A 508 3.77 21.84 -11.83
N THR A 509 4.75 22.55 -12.39
CA THR A 509 4.84 22.77 -13.84
C THR A 509 6.22 22.41 -14.35
N ASN A 510 6.31 21.54 -15.34
CA ASN A 510 7.55 21.30 -16.08
C ASN A 510 7.74 22.43 -17.11
N GLN A 511 8.71 23.31 -16.87
CA GLN A 511 9.06 24.42 -17.76
C GLN A 511 10.20 24.05 -18.72
N GLY A 512 10.75 22.84 -18.61
CA GLY A 512 11.82 22.35 -19.46
C GLY A 512 11.31 21.87 -20.82
N THR A 513 12.25 21.51 -21.69
CA THR A 513 11.99 20.95 -23.03
C THR A 513 12.04 19.41 -23.07
N GLY A 514 12.49 18.76 -21.98
CA GLY A 514 12.51 17.32 -21.78
C GLY A 514 11.53 16.87 -20.69
N PRO A 515 11.38 15.53 -20.50
CA PRO A 515 10.52 15.01 -19.44
C PRO A 515 11.14 15.28 -18.07
N ALA A 516 10.32 15.61 -17.07
CA ALA A 516 10.71 15.65 -15.67
C ALA A 516 10.28 14.37 -14.98
N LEU A 517 11.22 13.56 -14.51
CA LEU A 517 10.96 12.23 -13.97
C LEU A 517 11.03 12.19 -12.45
N LEU A 518 10.06 11.50 -11.85
CA LEU A 518 9.93 11.28 -10.41
C LEU A 518 10.03 12.60 -9.63
N VAL A 519 9.30 13.63 -10.07
CA VAL A 519 9.25 14.94 -9.40
C VAL A 519 8.68 14.75 -8.01
N ARG A 520 9.53 14.93 -6.99
CA ARG A 520 9.24 14.74 -5.58
C ARG A 520 9.05 16.06 -4.87
N LEU A 521 8.04 16.16 -4.04
CA LEU A 521 7.74 17.28 -3.17
C LEU A 521 7.96 16.88 -1.72
N ARG A 522 8.61 17.73 -0.93
CA ARG A 522 8.80 17.56 0.51
C ARG A 522 8.42 18.83 1.25
N LEU A 523 7.68 18.71 2.36
CA LEU A 523 7.49 19.82 3.29
C LEU A 523 8.71 19.86 4.21
N ILE A 524 9.43 20.95 4.23
CA ILE A 524 10.66 21.12 5.02
C ILE A 524 10.62 22.41 5.87
N ASP A 525 11.41 22.43 6.92
CA ASP A 525 11.82 23.69 7.57
C ASP A 525 13.00 24.28 6.76
N ALA A 526 12.80 25.45 6.18
CA ALA A 526 13.72 26.01 5.19
C ALA A 526 15.18 26.17 5.69
N PRO A 527 15.46 26.66 6.92
CA PRO A 527 16.81 26.82 7.41
C PRO A 527 17.56 25.52 7.65
N THR A 528 16.85 24.47 8.03
CA THR A 528 17.46 23.19 8.45
C THR A 528 17.39 22.12 7.37
N GLY A 529 16.46 22.25 6.39
CA GLY A 529 16.15 21.23 5.39
C GLY A 529 15.50 19.97 6.00
N VAL A 530 15.12 20.02 7.28
CA VAL A 530 14.46 18.89 7.96
C VAL A 530 13.04 18.73 7.44
N GLU A 531 12.72 17.51 7.02
CA GLU A 531 11.39 17.18 6.51
C GLU A 531 10.40 17.02 7.66
N THR A 532 9.21 17.59 7.49
CA THR A 532 8.08 17.41 8.41
C THR A 532 7.32 16.15 8.04
N LEU A 533 7.23 15.19 8.95
CA LEU A 533 6.55 13.91 8.75
C LEU A 533 5.54 13.63 9.88
N PRO A 534 4.45 12.91 9.59
CA PRO A 534 3.99 12.59 8.23
C PRO A 534 3.48 13.83 7.50
N ALA A 535 3.71 13.90 6.21
CA ALA A 535 3.13 14.89 5.32
C ALA A 535 2.43 14.15 4.16
N ALA A 536 1.13 14.27 4.10
CA ALA A 536 0.34 13.59 3.07
C ALA A 536 0.17 14.48 1.84
N TRP A 537 0.49 13.92 0.69
CA TRP A 537 0.28 14.52 -0.62
C TRP A 537 -0.81 13.77 -1.38
N THR A 538 -1.69 14.48 -2.08
CA THR A 538 -2.66 13.85 -2.97
C THR A 538 -1.98 13.07 -4.09
N ASP A 539 -0.79 13.52 -4.53
CA ASP A 539 0.12 12.78 -5.42
C ASP A 539 1.55 13.29 -5.26
N ASN A 540 2.53 12.45 -5.66
CA ASN A 540 3.94 12.78 -5.60
C ASN A 540 4.72 11.89 -6.59
N TYR A 541 6.03 12.08 -6.75
CA TYR A 541 6.84 11.37 -7.74
C TYR A 541 6.19 11.43 -9.13
N LEU A 542 5.86 12.68 -9.53
CA LEU A 542 5.18 12.97 -10.79
C LEU A 542 6.13 12.77 -11.97
N ASN A 543 5.57 12.34 -13.11
CA ASN A 543 6.30 12.29 -14.37
C ASN A 543 5.61 13.25 -15.35
N LEU A 544 6.26 14.35 -15.65
CA LEU A 544 5.66 15.46 -16.38
C LEU A 544 6.31 15.64 -17.76
N LEU A 545 5.48 15.70 -18.79
CA LEU A 545 5.89 16.12 -20.13
C LEU A 545 6.24 17.63 -20.15
N PRO A 546 6.98 18.12 -21.17
CA PRO A 546 7.23 19.55 -21.35
C PRO A 546 5.94 20.36 -21.36
N GLY A 547 5.90 21.44 -20.57
CA GLY A 547 4.72 22.30 -20.41
C GLY A 547 3.57 21.71 -19.59
N GLU A 548 3.65 20.46 -19.17
CA GLU A 548 2.60 19.83 -18.37
C GLU A 548 2.52 20.47 -16.98
N LYS A 549 1.27 20.64 -16.54
CA LYS A 549 0.93 21.26 -15.27
C LYS A 549 -0.02 20.36 -14.50
N VAL A 550 0.35 20.05 -13.26
CA VAL A 550 -0.44 19.22 -12.36
C VAL A 550 -0.64 19.96 -11.04
N GLU A 551 -1.84 19.90 -10.49
CA GLU A 551 -2.12 20.36 -9.13
C GLU A 551 -2.14 19.18 -8.18
N VAL A 552 -1.35 19.28 -7.10
CA VAL A 552 -1.37 18.36 -5.97
C VAL A 552 -1.70 19.13 -4.69
N ARG A 553 -2.16 18.45 -3.68
CA ARG A 553 -2.47 19.06 -2.37
C ARG A 553 -1.64 18.42 -1.27
N LEU A 554 -1.05 19.28 -0.46
CA LEU A 554 -0.48 18.90 0.83
C LEU A 554 -1.61 18.93 1.86
N HIS A 555 -1.81 17.83 2.58
CA HIS A 555 -2.83 17.74 3.64
C HIS A 555 -2.35 16.80 4.76
N GLY A 556 -3.07 16.77 5.88
CA GLY A 556 -2.81 15.83 6.96
C GLY A 556 -1.42 16.00 7.58
N ILE A 557 -1.10 17.19 8.08
CA ILE A 557 0.12 17.46 8.83
C ILE A 557 -0.24 17.50 10.33
N PRO A 558 -0.22 16.36 11.03
CA PRO A 558 -0.70 16.28 12.42
C PRO A 558 0.09 17.16 13.38
N THR A 559 1.37 17.40 13.08
CA THR A 559 2.26 18.26 13.88
C THR A 559 2.16 19.74 13.54
N GLY A 560 1.34 20.10 12.52
CA GLY A 560 1.30 21.44 11.96
C GLY A 560 2.47 21.76 11.04
N LEU A 561 2.46 22.95 10.45
CA LEU A 561 3.57 23.44 9.63
C LEU A 561 4.81 23.69 10.50
N PRO A 562 6.03 23.46 9.95
CA PRO A 562 7.26 23.80 10.64
C PRO A 562 7.41 25.35 10.80
N PRO A 563 8.36 25.83 11.61
CA PRO A 563 8.52 27.28 11.88
C PRO A 563 8.75 28.11 10.62
N HIS A 564 9.51 27.58 9.66
CA HIS A 564 9.78 28.25 8.39
C HIS A 564 9.41 27.32 7.23
N PRO A 565 8.09 27.18 6.97
CA PRO A 565 7.61 26.18 6.05
C PRO A 565 8.07 26.48 4.61
N ALA A 566 8.53 25.44 3.95
CA ALA A 566 8.91 25.50 2.55
C ALA A 566 8.63 24.16 1.88
N ILE A 567 8.45 24.18 0.57
CA ILE A 567 8.37 22.97 -0.25
C ILE A 567 9.66 22.87 -1.05
N GLU A 568 10.38 21.77 -0.82
CA GLU A 568 11.47 21.37 -1.70
C GLU A 568 10.89 20.54 -2.85
N VAL A 569 11.28 20.88 -4.07
CA VAL A 569 11.05 20.07 -5.26
C VAL A 569 12.36 19.51 -5.75
N SER A 570 12.38 18.22 -6.07
CA SER A 570 13.51 17.51 -6.67
C SER A 570 12.99 16.38 -7.55
N GLY A 571 13.86 15.62 -8.21
CA GLY A 571 13.46 14.46 -9.00
C GLY A 571 14.66 13.73 -9.58
N TYR A 572 14.45 12.66 -10.35
CA TYR A 572 15.54 11.88 -10.92
C TYR A 572 16.46 12.75 -11.81
N ASN A 573 15.86 13.55 -12.69
CA ASN A 573 16.58 14.52 -13.52
C ASN A 573 16.17 15.97 -13.21
N VAL A 574 15.62 16.24 -12.01
CA VAL A 574 15.19 17.57 -11.57
C VAL A 574 16.10 18.03 -10.43
N PRO A 575 16.96 19.03 -10.64
CA PRO A 575 17.76 19.62 -9.58
C PRO A 575 16.87 20.15 -8.43
N ALA A 576 17.32 19.95 -7.19
CA ALA A 576 16.58 20.40 -6.03
C ALA A 576 16.46 21.95 -6.01
N SER A 577 15.25 22.42 -5.71
CA SER A 577 14.96 23.83 -5.45
C SER A 577 13.91 23.97 -4.35
N VAL A 578 13.86 25.13 -3.68
CA VAL A 578 13.01 25.40 -2.52
C VAL A 578 12.12 26.59 -2.78
N VAL A 579 10.85 26.48 -2.43
CA VAL A 579 9.86 27.56 -2.48
C VAL A 579 9.27 27.74 -1.09
N THR A 580 9.40 28.93 -0.50
CA THR A 580 8.85 29.28 0.82
C THR A 580 7.38 29.68 0.71
N PHE A 581 6.64 29.49 1.80
CA PHE A 581 5.24 29.91 1.94
C PHE A 581 5.09 31.41 2.04
#